data_63569bb65cb102afcfb090c868c3e520
#
_entry.id   63569bb65cb102afcfb090c868c3e520
#
_cell.length_a   1.000
_cell.length_b   1.000
_cell.length_c   1.000
_cell.angle_alpha   90.00
_cell.angle_beta   90.00
_cell.angle_gamma   90.00
#
_symmetry.space_group_name_H-M   'P 1'
#
loop_
_entity.id
_entity.type
_entity.pdbx_description
1 polymer ?
#
loop_
_entity_poly.entity_id
_entity_poly.type
_entity_poly.pdbx_seq_one_letter_code
_entity_poly.pdbx_strand_id
1 'polypeptide(L)'
;MNALAPSLPDVTDHLAGFLKAAGDPLRLQVLQVLGQNSFGVLELCEIMAMKQSGMSHHLKVLAKGGLVEKRREGNSIFYRRRLPQADDAEGAVHSALLDELDDGSLNQEVAARLEQVQQQRAEQSRAFFARHAEQHDAQQELIAEYGQYAEQACELLLRASPEGKQVLEIGPGDGLFLLELAGHFEQVIGLDNAEAMLTRARKTVAKRSNVELILGDWPQAARNLPTVDAVVLNMVLHHLPAPASAIRAAAAQLQVGGTLLITDLCRHDQHWAHETCGDFWLGFDETDLVDWAGRAGLELQESQFLALRNGFQVQVRTFSKQFKV
;
A
#
# COMPACT_ATOMS: atom_id res chain seq x y z
N MET A 1 27.66 14.86 44.50
CA MET A 1 27.11 15.58 43.36
C MET A 1 26.08 14.65 42.72
N ASN A 2 24.80 14.88 43.01
CA ASN A 2 23.71 14.12 42.39
C ASN A 2 23.52 14.63 40.96
N ALA A 3 23.81 13.79 39.98
CA ALA A 3 23.36 14.05 38.61
C ALA A 3 21.83 13.92 38.59
N LEU A 4 21.13 15.03 38.46
CA LEU A 4 19.71 15.06 38.18
C LEU A 4 19.47 14.26 36.88
N ALA A 5 18.65 13.20 36.97
CA ALA A 5 18.13 12.53 35.80
C ALA A 5 17.46 13.58 34.90
N PRO A 6 17.61 13.53 33.57
CA PRO A 6 16.93 14.46 32.68
C PRO A 6 15.43 14.32 32.95
N SER A 7 14.79 15.44 33.35
CA SER A 7 13.35 15.53 33.50
C SER A 7 12.71 15.18 32.15
N LEU A 8 11.75 14.26 32.13
CA LEU A 8 10.90 14.04 30.98
C LEU A 8 10.34 15.42 30.53
N PRO A 9 10.39 15.76 29.24
CA PRO A 9 9.83 17.01 28.76
C PRO A 9 8.36 17.10 29.19
N ASP A 10 7.96 18.28 29.66
CA ASP A 10 6.60 18.54 30.09
C ASP A 10 5.64 18.26 28.91
N VAL A 11 4.51 17.62 29.18
CA VAL A 11 3.44 17.34 28.20
C VAL A 11 3.08 18.63 27.45
N THR A 12 3.11 19.78 28.13
CA THR A 12 2.84 21.09 27.56
C THR A 12 3.85 21.50 26.49
N ASP A 13 5.15 21.23 26.72
CA ASP A 13 6.21 21.55 25.75
C ASP A 13 6.12 20.66 24.52
N HIS A 14 5.81 19.35 24.69
CA HIS A 14 5.57 18.41 23.60
C HIS A 14 4.38 18.84 22.74
N LEU A 15 3.24 19.10 23.37
CA LEU A 15 2.02 19.53 22.70
C LEU A 15 2.22 20.88 21.97
N ALA A 16 2.89 21.83 22.61
CA ALA A 16 3.20 23.11 22.00
C ALA A 16 4.11 22.95 20.76
N GLY A 17 5.11 22.06 20.83
CA GLY A 17 5.99 21.72 19.73
C GLY A 17 5.23 21.09 18.55
N PHE A 18 4.36 20.12 18.83
CA PHE A 18 3.48 19.47 17.87
C PHE A 18 2.55 20.49 17.18
N LEU A 19 1.80 21.27 17.94
CA LEU A 19 0.88 22.29 17.41
C LEU A 19 1.61 23.35 16.59
N LYS A 20 2.81 23.78 17.02
CA LYS A 20 3.65 24.70 16.24
C LYS A 20 4.11 24.08 14.92
N ALA A 21 4.41 22.78 14.92
CA ALA A 21 4.77 22.07 13.68
C ALA A 21 3.57 21.90 12.74
N ALA A 22 2.37 21.67 13.24
CA ALA A 22 1.14 21.62 12.46
C ALA A 22 0.64 23.00 12.01
N GLY A 23 0.87 24.07 12.78
CA GLY A 23 0.28 25.39 12.63
C GLY A 23 0.81 26.22 11.44
N ASP A 24 0.79 25.65 10.22
CA ASP A 24 1.18 26.28 8.97
C ASP A 24 0.39 25.67 7.81
N PRO A 25 -0.30 26.46 6.98
CA PRO A 25 -1.17 25.94 5.92
C PRO A 25 -0.46 25.02 4.94
N LEU A 26 0.79 25.32 4.58
CA LEU A 26 1.56 24.51 3.64
C LEU A 26 1.95 23.16 4.26
N ARG A 27 2.31 23.14 5.54
CA ARG A 27 2.61 21.88 6.23
C ARG A 27 1.37 21.01 6.40
N LEU A 28 0.20 21.60 6.63
CA LEU A 28 -1.07 20.86 6.62
C LEU A 28 -1.37 20.26 5.23
N GLN A 29 -1.14 21.01 4.16
CA GLN A 29 -1.28 20.47 2.80
C GLN A 29 -0.26 19.34 2.51
N VAL A 30 0.98 19.46 2.97
CA VAL A 30 1.97 18.37 2.88
C VAL A 30 1.48 17.13 3.63
N LEU A 31 0.91 17.30 4.82
CA LEU A 31 0.30 16.18 5.55
C LEU A 31 -0.90 15.57 4.79
N GLN A 32 -1.75 16.37 4.15
CA GLN A 32 -2.84 15.84 3.32
C GLN A 32 -2.29 15.00 2.15
N VAL A 33 -1.27 15.50 1.44
CA VAL A 33 -0.60 14.76 0.35
C VAL A 33 0.00 13.45 0.89
N LEU A 34 0.68 13.48 2.02
CA LEU A 34 1.27 12.30 2.67
C LEU A 34 0.23 11.33 3.25
N GLY A 35 -1.03 11.73 3.40
CA GLY A 35 -2.14 10.83 3.73
C GLY A 35 -2.51 9.88 2.59
N GLN A 36 -2.12 10.23 1.36
CA GLN A 36 -2.37 9.38 0.21
C GLN A 36 -1.28 8.31 0.03
N ASN A 37 -0.03 8.65 0.30
CA ASN A 37 1.14 7.78 0.14
C ASN A 37 2.42 8.39 0.72
N SER A 38 3.51 7.63 0.62
CA SER A 38 4.87 8.14 0.87
C SER A 38 5.45 8.78 -0.40
N PHE A 39 6.16 9.88 -0.25
CA PHE A 39 6.78 10.61 -1.37
C PHE A 39 8.22 11.01 -1.06
N GLY A 40 9.06 11.00 -2.09
CA GLY A 40 10.40 11.57 -2.06
C GLY A 40 10.36 13.10 -2.00
N VAL A 41 11.46 13.72 -1.57
CA VAL A 41 11.50 15.20 -1.46
C VAL A 41 11.30 15.90 -2.81
N LEU A 42 11.79 15.33 -3.91
CA LEU A 42 11.62 15.91 -5.26
C LEU A 42 10.17 15.83 -5.74
N GLU A 43 9.51 14.70 -5.49
CA GLU A 43 8.09 14.54 -5.80
C GLU A 43 7.22 15.51 -4.99
N LEU A 44 7.51 15.68 -3.70
CA LEU A 44 6.83 16.69 -2.88
C LEU A 44 7.07 18.11 -3.39
N CYS A 45 8.26 18.39 -3.92
CA CYS A 45 8.53 19.70 -4.58
C CYS A 45 7.68 19.89 -5.82
N GLU A 46 7.51 18.86 -6.64
CA GLU A 46 6.66 18.88 -7.83
C GLU A 46 5.19 19.04 -7.45
N ILE A 47 4.67 18.20 -6.55
CA ILE A 47 3.28 18.25 -6.08
C ILE A 47 2.94 19.63 -5.48
N MET A 48 3.81 20.17 -4.65
CA MET A 48 3.58 21.45 -3.95
C MET A 48 4.05 22.67 -4.75
N ALA A 49 4.60 22.49 -5.95
CA ALA A 49 5.17 23.54 -6.80
C ALA A 49 6.18 24.42 -6.06
N MET A 50 7.11 23.84 -5.31
CA MET A 50 8.06 24.58 -4.49
C MET A 50 9.50 24.09 -4.63
N LYS A 51 10.46 24.96 -4.26
CA LYS A 51 11.89 24.64 -4.30
C LYS A 51 12.27 23.65 -3.20
N GLN A 52 13.25 22.78 -3.49
CA GLN A 52 13.72 21.72 -2.58
C GLN A 52 14.18 22.26 -1.21
N SER A 53 14.84 23.43 -1.16
CA SER A 53 15.29 24.02 0.10
C SER A 53 14.13 24.37 1.04
N GLY A 54 13.03 24.91 0.49
CA GLY A 54 11.81 25.21 1.23
C GLY A 54 11.12 23.93 1.70
N MET A 55 10.92 22.96 0.80
CA MET A 55 10.31 21.67 1.14
C MET A 55 11.10 20.96 2.23
N SER A 56 12.43 20.88 2.10
CA SER A 56 13.30 20.25 3.10
C SER A 56 13.18 20.91 4.47
N HIS A 57 12.98 22.24 4.52
CA HIS A 57 12.73 22.97 5.77
C HIS A 57 11.41 22.54 6.41
N HIS A 58 10.31 22.52 5.64
CA HIS A 58 8.99 22.12 6.14
C HIS A 58 8.97 20.68 6.63
N LEU A 59 9.58 19.76 5.88
CA LEU A 59 9.71 18.35 6.26
C LEU A 59 10.55 18.16 7.55
N LYS A 60 11.61 18.96 7.73
CA LYS A 60 12.40 18.94 8.97
C LYS A 60 11.59 19.41 10.16
N VAL A 61 10.75 20.46 9.99
CA VAL A 61 9.86 20.94 11.05
C VAL A 61 8.81 19.90 11.41
N LEU A 62 8.16 19.31 10.41
CA LEU A 62 7.16 18.24 10.61
C LEU A 62 7.79 17.01 11.29
N ALA A 63 8.98 16.59 10.87
CA ALA A 63 9.67 15.45 11.48
C ALA A 63 10.06 15.72 12.94
N LYS A 64 10.52 16.96 13.24
CA LYS A 64 10.83 17.35 14.63
C LYS A 64 9.57 17.42 15.51
N GLY A 65 8.43 17.76 14.92
CA GLY A 65 7.13 17.78 15.60
C GLY A 65 6.45 16.39 15.69
N GLY A 66 7.08 15.32 15.22
CA GLY A 66 6.50 13.98 15.27
C GLY A 66 5.34 13.72 14.30
N LEU A 67 5.15 14.58 13.28
CA LEU A 67 4.05 14.48 12.31
C LEU A 67 4.40 13.69 11.06
N VAL A 68 5.68 13.59 10.72
CA VAL A 68 6.18 12.80 9.59
C VAL A 68 7.40 12.00 10.00
N GLU A 69 7.60 10.89 9.35
CA GLU A 69 8.78 10.07 9.49
C GLU A 69 9.43 9.79 8.14
N LYS A 70 10.69 9.38 8.18
CA LYS A 70 11.47 9.03 7.01
C LYS A 70 11.49 7.53 6.84
N ARG A 71 11.20 7.09 5.63
CA ARG A 71 11.36 5.72 5.21
C ARG A 71 12.44 5.66 4.14
N ARG A 72 13.47 4.82 4.37
CA ARG A 72 14.50 4.59 3.36
C ARG A 72 14.07 3.44 2.47
N GLU A 73 14.06 3.71 1.15
CA GLU A 73 13.82 2.75 0.09
C GLU A 73 15.03 2.77 -0.85
N GLY A 74 15.90 1.79 -0.72
CA GLY A 74 17.16 1.78 -1.47
C GLY A 74 18.02 3.02 -1.19
N ASN A 75 18.35 3.74 -2.25
CA ASN A 75 19.10 5.00 -2.20
C ASN A 75 18.21 6.23 -1.99
N SER A 76 16.90 6.07 -1.95
CA SER A 76 15.92 7.16 -1.83
C SER A 76 15.39 7.28 -0.40
N ILE A 77 15.05 8.51 -0.02
CA ILE A 77 14.37 8.79 1.25
C ILE A 77 12.97 9.28 0.92
N PHE A 78 11.99 8.51 1.38
CA PHE A 78 10.59 8.86 1.33
C PHE A 78 10.14 9.43 2.67
N TYR A 79 9.12 10.29 2.61
CA TYR A 79 8.44 10.85 3.78
C TYR A 79 7.04 10.29 3.81
N ARG A 80 6.57 9.92 5.01
CA ARG A 80 5.20 9.50 5.27
C ARG A 80 4.67 10.17 6.53
N ARG A 81 3.37 10.18 6.73
CA ARG A 81 2.79 10.55 8.03
C ARG A 81 3.29 9.59 9.09
N ARG A 82 3.64 10.12 10.26
CA ARG A 82 3.77 9.30 11.46
C ARG A 82 2.36 9.04 12.00
N LEU A 83 2.07 7.79 12.29
CA LEU A 83 0.80 7.41 12.90
C LEU A 83 0.85 7.66 14.41
N PRO A 84 -0.24 8.18 15.04
CA PRO A 84 -0.31 8.32 16.48
C PRO A 84 -0.16 6.96 17.15
N GLN A 85 0.65 6.91 18.22
CA GLN A 85 0.82 5.73 19.03
C GLN A 85 -0.02 5.84 20.30
N ALA A 86 -0.40 4.69 20.90
CA ALA A 86 -1.25 4.68 22.08
C ALA A 86 -0.64 5.37 23.32
N ASP A 87 0.69 5.44 23.37
CA ASP A 87 1.48 6.06 24.45
C ASP A 87 1.93 7.50 24.13
N ASP A 88 1.61 8.03 22.94
CA ASP A 88 1.91 9.41 22.57
C ASP A 88 1.10 10.38 23.43
N ALA A 89 1.77 11.31 24.09
CA ALA A 89 1.11 12.35 24.91
C ALA A 89 0.12 13.23 24.11
N GLU A 90 0.42 13.44 22.82
CA GLU A 90 -0.41 14.16 21.86
C GLU A 90 -1.29 13.27 20.98
N GLY A 91 -1.34 11.96 21.24
CA GLY A 91 -1.97 10.96 20.36
C GLY A 91 -3.41 11.28 19.96
N ALA A 92 -4.24 11.71 20.91
CA ALA A 92 -5.63 12.08 20.63
C ALA A 92 -5.74 13.32 19.72
N VAL A 93 -4.91 14.34 19.95
CA VAL A 93 -4.87 15.55 19.11
C VAL A 93 -4.29 15.23 17.72
N HIS A 94 -3.29 14.35 17.67
CA HIS A 94 -2.69 13.88 16.44
C HIS A 94 -3.72 13.12 15.59
N SER A 95 -4.46 12.16 16.18
CA SER A 95 -5.52 11.43 15.49
C SER A 95 -6.57 12.39 14.92
N ALA A 96 -7.12 13.26 15.76
CA ALA A 96 -8.14 14.23 15.35
C ALA A 96 -7.66 15.15 14.22
N LEU A 97 -6.39 15.58 14.25
CA LEU A 97 -5.78 16.37 13.17
C LEU A 97 -5.74 15.58 11.86
N LEU A 98 -5.31 14.32 11.90
CA LEU A 98 -5.22 13.50 10.68
C LEU A 98 -6.61 13.19 10.12
N ASP A 99 -7.59 12.89 10.97
CA ASP A 99 -8.98 12.62 10.59
C ASP A 99 -9.59 13.84 9.87
N GLU A 100 -9.43 15.04 10.43
CA GLU A 100 -9.90 16.28 9.81
C GLU A 100 -9.21 16.56 8.46
N LEU A 101 -7.90 16.28 8.35
CA LEU A 101 -7.18 16.43 7.09
C LEU A 101 -7.61 15.41 6.04
N ASP A 102 -8.01 14.20 6.43
CA ASP A 102 -8.45 13.13 5.52
C ASP A 102 -9.88 13.36 5.03
N ASP A 103 -10.75 13.98 5.84
CA ASP A 103 -12.10 14.41 5.45
C ASP A 103 -12.05 15.64 4.52
N GLY A 104 -10.97 16.42 4.59
CA GLY A 104 -10.75 17.60 3.78
C GLY A 104 -10.34 17.27 2.32
N SER A 105 -10.79 18.10 1.37
CA SER A 105 -10.34 18.00 -0.02
C SER A 105 -9.00 18.72 -0.23
N LEU A 106 -8.10 18.11 -1.02
CA LEU A 106 -6.90 18.78 -1.52
C LEU A 106 -7.28 19.95 -2.43
N ASN A 107 -6.45 20.99 -2.41
CA ASN A 107 -6.52 22.05 -3.42
C ASN A 107 -6.43 21.43 -4.82
N GLN A 108 -7.27 21.91 -5.76
CA GLN A 108 -7.40 21.34 -7.11
C GLN A 108 -6.06 21.27 -7.86
N GLU A 109 -5.21 22.29 -7.76
CA GLU A 109 -3.91 22.29 -8.41
C GLU A 109 -2.93 21.27 -7.79
N VAL A 110 -2.97 21.13 -6.45
CA VAL A 110 -2.16 20.12 -5.74
C VAL A 110 -2.63 18.74 -6.09
N ALA A 111 -3.95 18.51 -6.13
CA ALA A 111 -4.52 17.22 -6.51
C ALA A 111 -4.14 16.81 -7.95
N ALA A 112 -4.17 17.74 -8.91
CA ALA A 112 -3.76 17.48 -10.29
C ALA A 112 -2.27 17.10 -10.40
N ARG A 113 -1.38 17.82 -9.70
CA ARG A 113 0.06 17.48 -9.68
C ARG A 113 0.34 16.16 -8.96
N LEU A 114 -0.40 15.86 -7.90
CA LEU A 114 -0.33 14.58 -7.22
C LEU A 114 -0.70 13.42 -8.16
N GLU A 115 -1.80 13.56 -8.90
CA GLU A 115 -2.22 12.59 -9.90
C GLU A 115 -1.16 12.40 -11.00
N GLN A 116 -0.54 13.48 -11.47
CA GLN A 116 0.54 13.43 -12.45
C GLN A 116 1.75 12.62 -11.93
N VAL A 117 2.19 12.86 -10.70
CA VAL A 117 3.29 12.08 -10.08
C VAL A 117 2.93 10.60 -9.95
N GLN A 118 1.68 10.30 -9.57
CA GLN A 118 1.20 8.91 -9.48
C GLN A 118 1.17 8.23 -10.87
N GLN A 119 0.76 8.96 -11.92
CA GLN A 119 0.78 8.45 -13.29
C GLN A 119 2.21 8.18 -13.77
N GLN A 120 3.17 9.07 -13.49
CA GLN A 120 4.57 8.85 -13.84
C GLN A 120 5.13 7.58 -13.19
N ARG A 121 4.81 7.34 -11.90
CA ARG A 121 5.20 6.09 -11.21
C ARG A 121 4.56 4.87 -11.87
N ALA A 122 3.27 4.93 -12.20
CA ALA A 122 2.57 3.84 -12.87
C ALA A 122 3.16 3.53 -14.27
N GLU A 123 3.56 4.56 -15.01
CA GLU A 123 4.24 4.40 -16.30
C GLU A 123 5.62 3.75 -16.16
N GLN A 124 6.38 4.13 -15.13
CA GLN A 124 7.67 3.50 -14.85
C GLN A 124 7.52 2.01 -14.52
N SER A 125 6.53 1.65 -13.69
CA SER A 125 6.20 0.26 -13.37
C SER A 125 5.81 -0.53 -14.63
N ARG A 126 4.86 -0.02 -15.45
CA ARG A 126 4.47 -0.65 -16.71
C ARG A 126 5.65 -0.87 -17.66
N ALA A 127 6.50 0.14 -17.81
CA ALA A 127 7.68 0.04 -18.66
C ALA A 127 8.70 -0.99 -18.17
N PHE A 128 8.81 -1.17 -16.84
CA PHE A 128 9.64 -2.21 -16.24
C PHE A 128 9.09 -3.60 -16.59
N PHE A 129 7.82 -3.88 -16.27
CA PHE A 129 7.20 -5.18 -16.52
C PHE A 129 7.09 -5.52 -18.01
N ALA A 130 6.85 -4.55 -18.88
CA ALA A 130 6.85 -4.77 -20.33
C ALA A 130 8.23 -5.23 -20.85
N ARG A 131 9.33 -4.74 -20.27
CA ARG A 131 10.70 -5.12 -20.66
C ARG A 131 11.17 -6.44 -20.07
N HIS A 132 10.67 -6.81 -18.88
CA HIS A 132 11.17 -7.95 -18.10
C HIS A 132 10.15 -9.09 -17.98
N ALA A 133 9.03 -9.05 -18.72
CA ALA A 133 7.95 -10.03 -18.65
C ALA A 133 8.42 -11.48 -18.80
N GLU A 134 9.41 -11.76 -19.65
CA GLU A 134 9.96 -13.10 -19.86
C GLU A 134 10.85 -13.59 -18.68
N GLN A 135 11.40 -12.66 -17.90
CA GLN A 135 12.32 -12.94 -16.79
C GLN A 135 11.62 -12.81 -15.43
N HIS A 136 10.37 -12.40 -15.44
CA HIS A 136 9.61 -12.05 -14.23
C HIS A 136 9.60 -13.20 -13.20
N ASP A 137 9.33 -14.43 -13.62
CA ASP A 137 9.26 -15.58 -12.69
C ASP A 137 10.62 -15.82 -12.02
N ALA A 138 11.70 -15.87 -12.81
CA ALA A 138 13.03 -16.08 -12.27
C ALA A 138 13.46 -14.95 -11.33
N GLN A 139 12.96 -13.73 -11.52
CA GLN A 139 13.22 -12.59 -10.64
C GLN A 139 12.39 -12.67 -9.36
N GLN A 140 11.12 -13.04 -9.45
CA GLN A 140 10.25 -13.24 -8.30
C GLN A 140 10.71 -14.44 -7.44
N GLU A 141 11.16 -15.53 -8.05
CA GLU A 141 11.73 -16.69 -7.35
C GLU A 141 12.97 -16.35 -6.51
N LEU A 142 13.72 -15.28 -6.84
CA LEU A 142 14.80 -14.78 -6.00
C LEU A 142 14.31 -14.24 -4.65
N ILE A 143 13.07 -13.76 -4.62
CA ILE A 143 12.43 -13.21 -3.42
C ILE A 143 11.62 -14.31 -2.73
N ALA A 144 10.60 -14.86 -3.41
CA ALA A 144 9.71 -15.88 -2.90
C ALA A 144 9.17 -16.76 -4.03
N GLU A 145 9.40 -18.06 -3.93
CA GLU A 145 8.78 -19.04 -4.84
C GLU A 145 7.28 -19.12 -4.57
N TYR A 146 6.46 -19.23 -5.63
CA TYR A 146 5.00 -19.30 -5.53
C TYR A 146 4.52 -20.35 -4.51
N GLY A 147 5.10 -21.55 -4.52
CA GLY A 147 4.73 -22.65 -3.61
C GLY A 147 5.04 -22.41 -2.12
N GLN A 148 5.78 -21.34 -1.78
CA GLN A 148 6.13 -21.03 -0.39
C GLN A 148 5.04 -20.26 0.36
N TYR A 149 4.09 -19.63 -0.35
CA TYR A 149 3.05 -18.78 0.26
C TYR A 149 1.63 -19.02 -0.29
N ALA A 150 1.50 -19.55 -1.50
CA ALA A 150 0.23 -19.63 -2.21
C ALA A 150 -0.82 -20.47 -1.49
N GLU A 151 -0.44 -21.64 -0.97
CA GLU A 151 -1.34 -22.53 -0.23
C GLU A 151 -1.93 -21.83 0.99
N GLN A 152 -1.07 -21.21 1.80
CA GLN A 152 -1.49 -20.45 2.98
C GLN A 152 -2.38 -19.25 2.63
N ALA A 153 -2.05 -18.54 1.57
CA ALA A 153 -2.84 -17.41 1.09
C ALA A 153 -4.25 -17.86 0.65
N CYS A 154 -4.33 -18.96 -0.12
CA CYS A 154 -5.60 -19.53 -0.55
C CYS A 154 -6.43 -20.03 0.63
N GLU A 155 -5.83 -20.77 1.56
CA GLU A 155 -6.52 -21.27 2.76
C GLU A 155 -7.08 -20.13 3.62
N LEU A 156 -6.31 -19.05 3.86
CA LEU A 156 -6.78 -17.90 4.62
C LEU A 156 -7.97 -17.22 3.92
N LEU A 157 -7.88 -17.05 2.59
CA LEU A 157 -8.95 -16.45 1.81
C LEU A 157 -10.24 -17.28 1.91
N LEU A 158 -10.16 -18.58 1.71
CA LEU A 158 -11.31 -19.48 1.73
C LEU A 158 -11.97 -19.56 3.12
N ARG A 159 -11.17 -19.51 4.19
CA ARG A 159 -11.73 -19.43 5.57
C ARG A 159 -12.43 -18.09 5.83
N ALA A 160 -11.88 -16.99 5.33
CA ALA A 160 -12.45 -15.66 5.53
C ALA A 160 -13.66 -15.38 4.60
N SER A 161 -13.77 -16.10 3.47
CA SER A 161 -14.84 -15.95 2.47
C SER A 161 -15.43 -17.31 2.06
N PRO A 162 -16.02 -18.09 2.99
CA PRO A 162 -16.44 -19.47 2.73
C PRO A 162 -17.59 -19.60 1.74
N GLU A 163 -18.40 -18.57 1.56
CA GLU A 163 -19.54 -18.52 0.63
C GLU A 163 -19.27 -17.57 -0.56
N GLY A 164 -18.04 -17.09 -0.70
CA GLY A 164 -17.67 -16.17 -1.77
C GLY A 164 -17.80 -16.79 -3.14
N LYS A 165 -18.43 -16.05 -4.07
CA LYS A 165 -18.68 -16.49 -5.46
C LYS A 165 -17.82 -15.77 -6.46
N GLN A 166 -17.55 -14.50 -6.20
CA GLN A 166 -16.83 -13.62 -7.11
C GLN A 166 -15.55 -13.09 -6.45
N VAL A 167 -14.43 -13.22 -7.13
CA VAL A 167 -13.13 -12.72 -6.67
C VAL A 167 -12.45 -11.89 -7.74
N LEU A 168 -11.84 -10.77 -7.33
CA LEU A 168 -10.98 -9.93 -8.15
C LEU A 168 -9.55 -10.04 -7.68
N GLU A 169 -8.64 -10.50 -8.51
CA GLU A 169 -7.20 -10.42 -8.29
C GLU A 169 -6.60 -9.24 -9.07
N ILE A 170 -5.84 -8.41 -8.38
CA ILE A 170 -5.15 -7.24 -8.94
C ILE A 170 -3.69 -7.60 -9.13
N GLY A 171 -3.17 -7.43 -10.36
CA GLY A 171 -1.81 -7.79 -10.73
C GLY A 171 -1.57 -9.30 -10.67
N PRO A 172 -2.34 -10.12 -11.42
CA PRO A 172 -2.24 -11.58 -11.34
C PRO A 172 -0.93 -12.16 -11.90
N GLY A 173 -0.08 -11.34 -12.46
CA GLY A 173 1.19 -11.78 -13.00
C GLY A 173 1.04 -12.85 -14.09
N ASP A 174 1.64 -14.02 -13.88
CA ASP A 174 1.55 -15.18 -14.77
C ASP A 174 0.24 -15.98 -14.63
N GLY A 175 -0.63 -15.63 -13.66
CA GLY A 175 -1.95 -16.21 -13.46
C GLY A 175 -1.98 -17.51 -12.65
N LEU A 176 -0.91 -17.88 -11.96
CA LEU A 176 -0.91 -19.10 -11.13
C LEU A 176 -1.93 -19.02 -10.00
N PHE A 177 -2.04 -17.87 -9.32
CA PHE A 177 -3.02 -17.70 -8.25
C PHE A 177 -4.45 -17.58 -8.80
N LEU A 178 -4.65 -16.96 -9.97
CA LEU A 178 -5.94 -17.02 -10.69
C LEU A 178 -6.39 -18.45 -10.97
N LEU A 179 -5.46 -19.31 -11.37
CA LEU A 179 -5.74 -20.73 -11.64
C LEU A 179 -6.22 -21.46 -10.37
N GLU A 180 -5.62 -21.14 -9.22
CA GLU A 180 -6.02 -21.64 -7.90
C GLU A 180 -7.42 -21.14 -7.54
N LEU A 181 -7.63 -19.80 -7.60
CA LEU A 181 -8.92 -19.18 -7.33
C LEU A 181 -10.05 -19.73 -8.20
N ALA A 182 -9.76 -20.03 -9.47
CA ALA A 182 -10.74 -20.60 -10.40
C ALA A 182 -11.22 -22.02 -10.03
N GLY A 183 -10.56 -22.66 -9.08
CA GLY A 183 -11.01 -23.94 -8.50
C GLY A 183 -12.04 -23.76 -7.38
N HIS A 184 -12.17 -22.56 -6.83
CA HIS A 184 -12.95 -22.30 -5.62
C HIS A 184 -14.07 -21.27 -5.80
N PHE A 185 -13.93 -20.31 -6.75
CA PHE A 185 -14.91 -19.26 -7.01
C PHE A 185 -15.69 -19.52 -8.30
N GLU A 186 -16.97 -19.09 -8.32
CA GLU A 186 -17.81 -19.21 -9.52
C GLU A 186 -17.34 -18.25 -10.63
N GLN A 187 -16.82 -17.07 -10.26
CA GLN A 187 -16.28 -16.07 -11.18
C GLN A 187 -14.98 -15.48 -10.62
N VAL A 188 -13.95 -15.47 -11.45
CA VAL A 188 -12.64 -14.91 -11.13
C VAL A 188 -12.30 -13.82 -12.14
N ILE A 189 -11.97 -12.63 -11.66
CA ILE A 189 -11.57 -11.50 -12.48
C ILE A 189 -10.09 -11.23 -12.19
N GLY A 190 -9.25 -11.22 -13.21
CA GLY A 190 -7.85 -10.79 -13.13
C GLY A 190 -7.68 -9.45 -13.83
N LEU A 191 -7.17 -8.44 -13.12
CA LEU A 191 -6.91 -7.11 -13.67
C LEU A 191 -5.42 -6.81 -13.61
N ASP A 192 -4.84 -6.49 -14.76
CA ASP A 192 -3.43 -6.08 -14.88
C ASP A 192 -3.30 -4.92 -15.87
N ASN A 193 -2.30 -4.06 -15.66
CA ASN A 193 -2.01 -2.95 -16.56
C ASN A 193 -0.95 -3.29 -17.62
N ALA A 194 -0.37 -4.48 -17.59
CA ALA A 194 0.64 -4.96 -18.53
C ALA A 194 0.06 -6.06 -19.44
N GLU A 195 -0.16 -5.76 -20.72
CA GLU A 195 -0.66 -6.74 -21.70
C GLU A 195 0.26 -7.96 -21.83
N ALA A 196 1.57 -7.79 -21.62
CA ALA A 196 2.52 -8.90 -21.63
C ALA A 196 2.23 -9.90 -20.50
N MET A 197 1.88 -9.42 -19.29
CA MET A 197 1.51 -10.26 -18.16
C MET A 197 0.17 -10.94 -18.38
N LEU A 198 -0.84 -10.23 -18.88
CA LEU A 198 -2.13 -10.83 -19.24
C LEU A 198 -2.01 -11.91 -20.33
N THR A 199 -1.06 -11.75 -21.27
CA THR A 199 -0.79 -12.77 -22.30
C THR A 199 -0.27 -14.06 -21.67
N ARG A 200 0.52 -13.97 -20.60
CA ARG A 200 0.99 -15.13 -19.83
C ARG A 200 -0.16 -15.75 -19.04
N ALA A 201 -0.88 -14.92 -18.27
CA ALA A 201 -2.03 -15.38 -17.48
C ALA A 201 -3.07 -16.12 -18.36
N ARG A 202 -3.38 -15.61 -19.58
CA ARG A 202 -4.28 -16.29 -20.54
C ARG A 202 -3.85 -17.72 -20.86
N LYS A 203 -2.54 -17.97 -20.96
CA LYS A 203 -2.02 -19.34 -21.22
C LYS A 203 -2.22 -20.23 -20.00
N THR A 204 -1.94 -19.70 -18.81
CA THR A 204 -2.08 -20.42 -17.55
C THR A 204 -3.54 -20.82 -17.29
N VAL A 205 -4.48 -19.90 -17.46
CA VAL A 205 -5.90 -20.15 -17.19
C VAL A 205 -6.71 -20.61 -18.41
N ALA A 206 -6.07 -20.98 -19.52
CA ALA A 206 -6.72 -21.28 -20.81
C ALA A 206 -7.83 -22.35 -20.72
N LYS A 207 -7.79 -23.23 -19.74
CA LYS A 207 -8.79 -24.30 -19.51
C LYS A 207 -9.90 -23.92 -18.52
N ARG A 208 -9.90 -22.70 -18.01
CA ARG A 208 -10.88 -22.20 -17.05
C ARG A 208 -11.87 -21.27 -17.74
N SER A 209 -13.15 -21.64 -17.76
CA SER A 209 -14.21 -20.85 -18.37
C SER A 209 -14.77 -19.76 -17.46
N ASN A 210 -14.42 -19.81 -16.17
CA ASN A 210 -14.88 -18.88 -15.14
C ASN A 210 -13.86 -17.76 -14.83
N VAL A 211 -12.83 -17.57 -15.66
CA VAL A 211 -11.82 -16.52 -15.50
C VAL A 211 -11.97 -15.47 -16.59
N GLU A 212 -12.10 -14.23 -16.19
CA GLU A 212 -12.09 -13.03 -17.05
C GLU A 212 -10.81 -12.23 -16.80
N LEU A 213 -10.11 -11.82 -17.87
CA LEU A 213 -8.88 -11.02 -17.79
C LEU A 213 -9.13 -9.64 -18.38
N ILE A 214 -8.83 -8.60 -17.62
CA ILE A 214 -9.11 -7.21 -17.96
C ILE A 214 -7.80 -6.42 -17.96
N LEU A 215 -7.53 -5.73 -19.07
CA LEU A 215 -6.43 -4.77 -19.17
C LEU A 215 -6.87 -3.43 -18.59
N GLY A 216 -6.17 -2.94 -17.60
CA GLY A 216 -6.46 -1.65 -17.00
C GLY A 216 -5.58 -1.29 -15.81
N ASP A 217 -5.45 -0.01 -15.56
CA ASP A 217 -4.71 0.52 -14.41
C ASP A 217 -5.58 0.47 -13.14
N TRP A 218 -5.03 -0.09 -12.08
CA TRP A 218 -5.62 0.00 -10.75
C TRP A 218 -5.15 1.31 -10.05
N PRO A 219 -6.06 2.07 -9.40
CA PRO A 219 -7.48 1.78 -9.14
C PRO A 219 -8.48 2.33 -10.17
N GLN A 220 -8.04 2.93 -11.27
CA GLN A 220 -8.92 3.59 -12.24
C GLN A 220 -9.93 2.64 -12.88
N ALA A 221 -9.49 1.43 -13.22
CA ALA A 221 -10.33 0.39 -13.82
C ALA A 221 -11.44 -0.11 -12.88
N ALA A 222 -11.26 0.00 -11.57
CA ALA A 222 -12.23 -0.40 -10.55
C ALA A 222 -13.62 0.22 -10.76
N ARG A 223 -13.68 1.44 -11.30
CA ARG A 223 -14.94 2.18 -11.50
C ARG A 223 -15.93 1.46 -12.44
N ASN A 224 -15.42 0.57 -13.28
CA ASN A 224 -16.20 -0.16 -14.28
C ASN A 224 -16.41 -1.64 -13.90
N LEU A 225 -15.90 -2.07 -12.74
CA LEU A 225 -16.03 -3.44 -12.27
C LEU A 225 -17.20 -3.58 -11.28
N PRO A 226 -17.84 -4.75 -11.22
CA PRO A 226 -18.83 -5.03 -10.20
C PRO A 226 -18.17 -5.11 -8.81
N THR A 227 -18.93 -4.88 -7.75
CA THR A 227 -18.50 -5.25 -6.40
C THR A 227 -18.44 -6.76 -6.27
N VAL A 228 -17.43 -7.25 -5.54
CA VAL A 228 -17.12 -8.68 -5.41
C VAL A 228 -17.10 -9.12 -3.95
N ASP A 229 -17.14 -10.44 -3.73
CA ASP A 229 -17.06 -11.03 -2.39
C ASP A 229 -15.62 -11.00 -1.84
N ALA A 230 -14.64 -11.10 -2.72
CA ALA A 230 -13.24 -11.05 -2.33
C ALA A 230 -12.39 -10.22 -3.30
N VAL A 231 -11.41 -9.49 -2.76
CA VAL A 231 -10.34 -8.84 -3.53
C VAL A 231 -9.00 -9.38 -3.06
N VAL A 232 -8.12 -9.65 -4.00
CA VAL A 232 -6.79 -10.22 -3.74
C VAL A 232 -5.71 -9.28 -4.26
N LEU A 233 -4.75 -8.98 -3.40
CA LEU A 233 -3.49 -8.32 -3.69
C LEU A 233 -2.38 -9.31 -3.32
N ASN A 234 -1.95 -10.13 -4.29
CA ASN A 234 -1.01 -11.21 -4.06
C ASN A 234 0.35 -10.90 -4.67
N MET A 235 1.34 -10.59 -3.84
CA MET A 235 2.70 -10.20 -4.23
C MET A 235 2.73 -9.05 -5.26
N VAL A 236 1.86 -8.07 -5.09
CA VAL A 236 1.69 -6.96 -6.04
C VAL A 236 1.76 -5.58 -5.40
N LEU A 237 1.43 -5.47 -4.11
CA LEU A 237 1.29 -4.17 -3.45
C LEU A 237 2.61 -3.39 -3.42
N HIS A 238 3.74 -4.10 -3.29
CA HIS A 238 5.09 -3.51 -3.33
C HIS A 238 5.49 -2.97 -4.71
N HIS A 239 4.78 -3.34 -5.78
CA HIS A 239 4.94 -2.78 -7.12
C HIS A 239 4.00 -1.61 -7.41
N LEU A 240 2.96 -1.41 -6.58
CA LEU A 240 1.99 -0.36 -6.82
C LEU A 240 2.52 1.00 -6.37
N PRO A 241 2.38 2.05 -7.19
CA PRO A 241 2.90 3.38 -6.87
C PRO A 241 2.24 4.01 -5.64
N ALA A 242 1.04 3.54 -5.27
CA ALA A 242 0.18 4.14 -4.27
C ALA A 242 -0.53 3.06 -3.41
N PRO A 243 0.21 2.31 -2.53
CA PRO A 243 -0.33 1.15 -1.82
C PRO A 243 -1.55 1.48 -0.94
N ALA A 244 -1.53 2.57 -0.18
CA ALA A 244 -2.67 2.98 0.63
C ALA A 244 -3.92 3.28 -0.21
N SER A 245 -3.74 3.94 -1.37
CA SER A 245 -4.84 4.20 -2.32
C SER A 245 -5.34 2.91 -2.98
N ALA A 246 -4.44 1.96 -3.25
CA ALA A 246 -4.80 0.65 -3.79
C ALA A 246 -5.67 -0.15 -2.82
N ILE A 247 -5.33 -0.17 -1.53
CA ILE A 247 -6.12 -0.82 -0.47
C ILE A 247 -7.49 -0.14 -0.32
N ARG A 248 -7.55 1.20 -0.35
CA ARG A 248 -8.82 1.94 -0.30
C ARG A 248 -9.73 1.60 -1.47
N ALA A 249 -9.18 1.51 -2.67
CA ALA A 249 -9.94 1.12 -3.85
C ALA A 249 -10.40 -0.35 -3.77
N ALA A 250 -9.58 -1.25 -3.23
CA ALA A 250 -9.96 -2.64 -2.96
C ALA A 250 -11.13 -2.72 -1.99
N ALA A 251 -11.09 -1.95 -0.90
CA ALA A 251 -12.19 -1.85 0.06
C ALA A 251 -13.49 -1.33 -0.59
N ALA A 252 -13.39 -0.34 -1.50
CA ALA A 252 -14.55 0.17 -2.23
C ALA A 252 -15.16 -0.89 -3.15
N GLN A 253 -14.33 -1.76 -3.73
CA GLN A 253 -14.76 -2.83 -4.65
C GLN A 253 -15.40 -4.03 -3.93
N LEU A 254 -15.18 -4.19 -2.61
CA LEU A 254 -15.80 -5.24 -1.83
C LEU A 254 -17.26 -4.98 -1.53
N GLN A 255 -18.08 -6.03 -1.56
CA GLN A 255 -19.38 -6.06 -0.92
C GLN A 255 -19.24 -5.91 0.60
N VAL A 256 -20.30 -5.55 1.30
CA VAL A 256 -20.32 -5.56 2.77
C VAL A 256 -20.14 -7.01 3.27
N GLY A 257 -19.27 -7.21 4.22
CA GLY A 257 -18.84 -8.54 4.67
C GLY A 257 -17.82 -9.22 3.77
N GLY A 258 -17.46 -8.59 2.63
CA GLY A 258 -16.44 -9.12 1.72
C GLY A 258 -15.03 -9.06 2.29
N THR A 259 -14.13 -9.86 1.74
CA THR A 259 -12.78 -10.10 2.23
C THR A 259 -11.72 -9.49 1.32
N LEU A 260 -10.77 -8.73 1.88
CA LEU A 260 -9.51 -8.37 1.24
C LEU A 260 -8.41 -9.34 1.72
N LEU A 261 -7.77 -10.04 0.77
CA LEU A 261 -6.52 -10.75 1.02
C LEU A 261 -5.34 -9.90 0.56
N ILE A 262 -4.35 -9.73 1.41
CA ILE A 262 -3.05 -9.17 1.09
C ILE A 262 -1.98 -10.21 1.39
N THR A 263 -1.23 -10.64 0.38
CA THR A 263 0.01 -11.39 0.51
C THR A 263 1.13 -10.49 0.02
N ASP A 264 2.07 -10.13 0.87
CA ASP A 264 3.17 -9.26 0.47
C ASP A 264 4.39 -9.41 1.37
N LEU A 265 5.50 -8.78 1.00
CA LEU A 265 6.73 -8.81 1.75
C LEU A 265 6.61 -8.04 3.07
N CYS A 266 7.13 -8.61 4.15
CA CYS A 266 7.47 -7.82 5.32
C CYS A 266 8.61 -6.87 4.96
N ARG A 267 8.71 -5.75 5.65
CA ARG A 267 9.77 -4.78 5.44
C ARG A 267 11.15 -5.42 5.52
N HIS A 268 12.00 -5.09 4.55
CA HIS A 268 13.38 -5.57 4.44
C HIS A 268 14.30 -4.45 3.93
N ASP A 269 15.60 -4.72 3.89
CA ASP A 269 16.67 -3.80 3.43
C ASP A 269 17.44 -4.33 2.21
N GLN A 270 16.88 -5.29 1.49
CA GLN A 270 17.45 -5.91 0.29
C GLN A 270 17.31 -4.96 -0.91
N HIS A 271 18.20 -3.97 -1.04
CA HIS A 271 18.07 -2.90 -2.03
C HIS A 271 18.12 -3.33 -3.50
N TRP A 272 18.69 -4.50 -3.79
CA TRP A 272 18.74 -5.04 -5.14
C TRP A 272 17.35 -5.34 -5.73
N ALA A 273 16.33 -5.56 -4.90
CA ALA A 273 14.98 -5.83 -5.34
C ALA A 273 14.39 -4.68 -6.19
N HIS A 274 14.75 -3.41 -5.92
CA HIS A 274 14.34 -2.29 -6.76
C HIS A 274 14.78 -2.42 -8.22
N GLU A 275 16.05 -2.79 -8.42
CA GLU A 275 16.65 -2.83 -9.76
C GLU A 275 16.31 -4.13 -10.49
N THR A 276 16.25 -5.24 -9.75
CA THR A 276 16.08 -6.58 -10.32
C THR A 276 14.62 -6.95 -10.48
N CYS A 277 13.77 -6.67 -9.47
CA CYS A 277 12.37 -7.10 -9.45
C CYS A 277 11.37 -5.97 -9.75
N GLY A 278 11.83 -4.72 -9.80
CA GLY A 278 10.96 -3.57 -10.05
C GLY A 278 10.14 -3.14 -8.86
N ASP A 279 10.58 -3.49 -7.64
CA ASP A 279 9.90 -3.12 -6.42
C ASP A 279 9.95 -1.61 -6.23
N PHE A 280 8.81 -0.97 -6.01
CA PHE A 280 8.74 0.40 -5.53
C PHE A 280 9.03 0.48 -4.03
N TRP A 281 8.57 -0.52 -3.29
CA TRP A 281 8.62 -0.58 -1.84
C TRP A 281 9.35 -1.85 -1.39
N LEU A 282 10.27 -1.70 -0.45
CA LEU A 282 10.98 -2.83 0.16
C LEU A 282 10.12 -3.48 1.27
N GLY A 283 8.94 -3.97 0.86
CA GLY A 283 7.96 -4.57 1.76
C GLY A 283 7.27 -3.57 2.68
N PHE A 284 6.43 -4.04 3.57
CA PHE A 284 5.58 -3.22 4.44
C PHE A 284 5.67 -3.64 5.90
N ASP A 285 5.63 -2.66 6.79
CA ASP A 285 5.42 -2.90 8.22
C ASP A 285 3.97 -3.35 8.45
N GLU A 286 3.76 -4.19 9.45
CA GLU A 286 2.42 -4.66 9.83
C GLU A 286 1.47 -3.51 10.11
N THR A 287 1.94 -2.54 10.85
CA THR A 287 1.17 -1.36 11.25
C THR A 287 0.70 -0.54 10.05
N ASP A 288 1.48 -0.48 8.95
CA ASP A 288 1.10 0.23 7.74
C ASP A 288 -0.14 -0.38 7.09
N LEU A 289 -0.12 -1.72 6.90
CA LEU A 289 -1.24 -2.43 6.25
C LEU A 289 -2.51 -2.35 7.08
N VAL A 290 -2.40 -2.49 8.40
CA VAL A 290 -3.54 -2.40 9.34
C VAL A 290 -4.13 -0.99 9.35
N ASP A 291 -3.29 0.06 9.41
CA ASP A 291 -3.78 1.44 9.38
C ASP A 291 -4.47 1.78 8.04
N TRP A 292 -3.85 1.45 6.91
CA TRP A 292 -4.45 1.73 5.59
C TRP A 292 -5.77 0.99 5.39
N ALA A 293 -5.84 -0.28 5.83
CA ALA A 293 -7.06 -1.07 5.79
C ALA A 293 -8.14 -0.50 6.72
N GLY A 294 -7.78 -0.16 7.96
CA GLY A 294 -8.69 0.44 8.95
C GLY A 294 -9.29 1.75 8.47
N ARG A 295 -8.48 2.66 7.90
CA ARG A 295 -8.96 3.91 7.27
C ARG A 295 -9.86 3.68 6.07
N ALA A 296 -9.73 2.53 5.42
CA ALA A 296 -10.61 2.12 4.32
C ALA A 296 -11.91 1.42 4.79
N GLY A 297 -12.14 1.30 6.11
CA GLY A 297 -13.30 0.63 6.70
C GLY A 297 -13.21 -0.89 6.70
N LEU A 298 -11.98 -1.40 6.72
CA LEU A 298 -11.69 -2.83 6.82
C LEU A 298 -11.14 -3.18 8.21
N GLU A 299 -11.49 -4.35 8.71
CA GLU A 299 -11.01 -4.87 9.99
C GLU A 299 -10.14 -6.11 9.76
N LEU A 300 -8.96 -6.13 10.40
CA LEU A 300 -8.05 -7.28 10.35
C LEU A 300 -8.72 -8.50 10.97
N GLN A 301 -8.69 -9.64 10.26
CA GLN A 301 -9.23 -10.92 10.71
C GLN A 301 -8.10 -11.87 11.10
N GLU A 302 -7.30 -12.27 10.14
CA GLU A 302 -6.18 -13.18 10.35
C GLU A 302 -4.88 -12.61 9.79
N SER A 303 -3.76 -13.07 10.38
CA SER A 303 -2.41 -12.66 10.01
C SER A 303 -1.46 -13.83 10.16
N GLN A 304 -0.72 -14.15 9.12
CA GLN A 304 0.34 -15.17 9.13
C GLN A 304 1.64 -14.59 8.58
N PHE A 305 2.76 -15.12 9.09
CA PHE A 305 4.10 -14.75 8.66
C PHE A 305 4.88 -15.99 8.24
N LEU A 306 5.48 -15.93 7.07
CA LEU A 306 6.23 -17.01 6.46
C LEU A 306 7.69 -16.57 6.30
N ALA A 307 8.58 -17.10 7.14
CA ALA A 307 10.01 -16.82 7.05
C ALA A 307 10.62 -17.64 5.90
N LEU A 308 11.30 -16.99 4.97
CA LEU A 308 11.98 -17.63 3.86
C LEU A 308 13.47 -17.84 4.16
N ARG A 309 14.07 -18.85 3.51
CA ARG A 309 15.49 -19.21 3.75
C ARG A 309 16.49 -18.15 3.26
N ASN A 310 16.08 -17.28 2.36
CA ASN A 310 16.89 -16.22 1.76
C ASN A 310 16.87 -14.89 2.55
N GLY A 311 16.22 -14.90 3.74
CA GLY A 311 16.14 -13.72 4.62
C GLY A 311 14.94 -12.82 4.39
N PHE A 312 14.10 -13.10 3.39
CA PHE A 312 12.81 -12.45 3.25
C PHE A 312 11.77 -13.07 4.18
N GLN A 313 10.73 -12.32 4.45
CA GLN A 313 9.54 -12.78 5.14
C GLN A 313 8.31 -12.31 4.38
N VAL A 314 7.37 -13.21 4.15
CA VAL A 314 6.07 -12.93 3.56
C VAL A 314 5.04 -12.81 4.68
N GLN A 315 4.16 -11.82 4.58
CA GLN A 315 2.98 -11.68 5.42
C GLN A 315 1.72 -11.95 4.59
N VAL A 316 0.82 -12.73 5.15
CA VAL A 316 -0.50 -13.04 4.57
C VAL A 316 -1.55 -12.53 5.54
N ARG A 317 -2.45 -11.67 5.08
CA ARG A 317 -3.46 -11.01 5.92
C ARG A 317 -4.82 -11.02 5.25
N THR A 318 -5.84 -11.28 6.04
CA THR A 318 -7.22 -11.10 5.63
C THR A 318 -7.88 -9.98 6.42
N PHE A 319 -8.65 -9.16 5.72
CA PHE A 319 -9.43 -8.07 6.29
C PHE A 319 -10.89 -8.20 5.82
N SER A 320 -11.85 -7.88 6.68
CA SER A 320 -13.27 -7.87 6.32
C SER A 320 -13.83 -6.46 6.24
N LYS A 321 -14.71 -6.23 5.27
CA LYS A 321 -15.42 -4.97 5.14
C LYS A 321 -16.60 -4.91 6.10
N GLN A 322 -16.54 -3.97 7.04
CA GLN A 322 -17.56 -3.81 8.06
C GLN A 322 -18.82 -3.13 7.54
N PHE A 323 -19.96 -3.44 8.16
CA PHE A 323 -21.15 -2.62 8.00
C PHE A 323 -20.86 -1.23 8.58
N LYS A 324 -21.09 -0.16 7.79
CA LYS A 324 -21.17 1.16 8.39
C LYS A 324 -22.45 1.20 9.24
N VAL A 325 -22.26 1.20 10.57
CA VAL A 325 -23.34 1.44 11.53
C VAL A 325 -23.69 2.91 11.53
#